data_8388304b0e547c63970e4aec4e7380df
#
_entry.id   8388304b0e547c63970e4aec4e7380df
#
_cell.length_a   1.000
_cell.length_b   1.000
_cell.length_c   1.000
_cell.angle_alpha   90.00
_cell.angle_beta   90.00
_cell.angle_gamma   90.00
#
_symmetry.space_group_name_H-M   'P 1'
#
loop_
_entity.id
_entity.type
_entity.pdbx_description
1 polymer ?
#
loop_
_entity_poly.entity_id
_entity_poly.type
_entity_poly.pdbx_seq_one_letter_code
_entity_poly.pdbx_strand_id
1 'polypeptide(L)'
;MLKIIENLSEKTAEQLYDFFSEKPSGLYVLFALLDWTGVDGAWLQSIDSDVTALVVQREQSKVYVTARENADFYELGDFITRLGGMVIHCPADITERIGMTAFSKISLMCIEKEIESPRKSVEINDNLRPVFDLLTQSKQKILTQNPNVKLREVKKYTDRAYNEWLARTSRGIFNGYTSVRAIKQGVNAILSVAVADRLKSSVYIRDVATDNDFRRMGYATDCISGLCSDFKTQGEMAFLACNDLKTENFYKNLGFETKEYMDLGIIEI
;
A
#
# COMPACT_ATOMS: atom_id res chain seq x y z
N MET A 1 -7.16 24.00 -11.75
CA MET A 1 -7.16 23.14 -12.98
C MET A 1 -6.23 21.98 -12.77
N LEU A 2 -6.72 20.76 -12.97
CA LEU A 2 -5.91 19.53 -12.93
C LEU A 2 -5.01 19.42 -14.17
N LYS A 3 -3.73 19.15 -13.93
CA LYS A 3 -2.74 18.94 -14.98
C LYS A 3 -2.10 17.58 -14.82
N ILE A 4 -1.90 16.86 -15.93
CA ILE A 4 -1.21 15.57 -15.93
C ILE A 4 0.27 15.75 -15.55
N ILE A 5 0.80 14.80 -14.81
CA ILE A 5 2.24 14.68 -14.56
C ILE A 5 2.84 13.89 -15.73
N GLU A 6 3.51 14.58 -16.65
CA GLU A 6 3.93 13.98 -17.92
C GLU A 6 5.06 12.94 -17.76
N ASN A 7 6.00 13.16 -16.88
CA ASN A 7 7.17 12.31 -16.74
C ASN A 7 7.22 11.65 -15.37
N LEU A 8 6.42 10.60 -15.19
CA LEU A 8 6.45 9.80 -13.98
C LEU A 8 7.78 9.06 -13.82
N SER A 9 8.38 9.19 -12.66
CA SER A 9 9.65 8.57 -12.30
C SER A 9 9.67 8.18 -10.83
N GLU A 10 10.69 7.47 -10.40
CA GLU A 10 10.92 7.12 -8.98
C GLU A 10 10.98 8.36 -8.08
N LYS A 11 11.44 9.50 -8.62
CA LYS A 11 11.56 10.76 -7.87
C LYS A 11 10.27 11.56 -7.76
N THR A 12 9.23 11.21 -8.52
CA THR A 12 7.99 12.01 -8.55
C THR A 12 7.32 12.04 -7.17
N ALA A 13 7.23 10.89 -6.50
CA ALA A 13 6.68 10.82 -5.15
C ALA A 13 7.53 11.61 -4.13
N GLU A 14 8.87 11.59 -4.27
CA GLU A 14 9.79 12.37 -3.41
C GLU A 14 9.60 13.88 -3.58
N GLN A 15 9.37 14.37 -4.82
CA GLN A 15 9.13 15.77 -5.12
C GLN A 15 7.82 16.28 -4.53
N LEU A 16 6.82 15.41 -4.44
CA LEU A 16 5.49 15.73 -3.91
C LEU A 16 5.36 15.48 -2.41
N TYR A 17 6.38 14.90 -1.78
CA TYR A 17 6.34 14.50 -0.38
C TYR A 17 5.95 15.64 0.55
N ASP A 18 6.61 16.79 0.44
CA ASP A 18 6.42 17.91 1.35
C ASP A 18 5.03 18.57 1.23
N PHE A 19 4.31 18.30 0.12
CA PHE A 19 2.93 18.79 -0.07
C PHE A 19 1.88 17.92 0.63
N PHE A 20 2.13 16.59 0.76
CA PHE A 20 1.09 15.64 1.16
C PHE A 20 1.48 14.72 2.32
N SER A 21 2.71 14.79 2.87
CA SER A 21 3.19 13.89 3.93
C SER A 21 2.70 14.23 5.33
N GLU A 22 2.00 15.35 5.52
CA GLU A 22 1.50 15.78 6.83
C GLU A 22 0.48 14.79 7.43
N LYS A 23 -0.33 14.14 6.56
CA LYS A 23 -1.36 13.20 6.95
C LYS A 23 -1.05 11.79 6.41
N PRO A 24 -1.41 10.71 7.15
CA PRO A 24 -1.29 9.33 6.65
C PRO A 24 -2.02 9.06 5.33
N SER A 25 -3.16 9.71 5.09
CA SER A 25 -3.89 9.60 3.83
C SER A 25 -3.11 10.16 2.64
N GLY A 26 -2.43 11.27 2.81
CA GLY A 26 -1.55 11.82 1.79
C GLY A 26 -0.36 10.91 1.50
N LEU A 27 0.27 10.36 2.55
CA LEU A 27 1.32 9.34 2.41
C LEU A 27 0.81 8.11 1.66
N TYR A 28 -0.38 7.62 1.98
CA TYR A 28 -0.97 6.46 1.29
C TYR A 28 -1.08 6.68 -0.22
N VAL A 29 -1.48 7.88 -0.66
CA VAL A 29 -1.54 8.24 -2.09
C VAL A 29 -0.14 8.39 -2.69
N LEU A 30 0.82 8.96 -1.96
CA LEU A 30 2.22 9.05 -2.41
C LEU A 30 2.87 7.67 -2.60
N PHE A 31 2.58 6.70 -1.72
CA PHE A 31 3.04 5.32 -1.90
C PHE A 31 2.35 4.61 -3.07
N ALA A 32 1.10 4.97 -3.41
CA ALA A 32 0.48 4.53 -4.65
C ALA A 32 1.19 5.08 -5.90
N LEU A 33 1.78 6.27 -5.80
CA LEU A 33 2.58 6.89 -6.87
C LEU A 33 4.03 6.36 -6.92
N LEU A 34 4.62 5.96 -5.79
CA LEU A 34 6.02 5.51 -5.70
C LEU A 34 6.33 4.36 -6.67
N ASP A 35 5.39 3.41 -6.83
CA ASP A 35 5.48 2.38 -7.86
C ASP A 35 4.90 2.90 -9.19
N TRP A 36 5.57 3.88 -9.77
CA TRP A 36 5.14 4.57 -10.99
C TRP A 36 4.90 3.65 -12.19
N THR A 37 5.49 2.46 -12.24
CA THR A 37 5.29 1.51 -13.35
C THR A 37 3.90 0.88 -13.39
N GLY A 38 3.16 0.91 -12.27
CA GLY A 38 1.75 0.48 -12.20
C GLY A 38 0.77 1.65 -12.24
N VAL A 39 1.25 2.88 -12.49
CA VAL A 39 0.42 4.08 -12.58
C VAL A 39 -0.02 4.29 -14.03
N ASP A 40 -1.34 4.34 -14.25
CA ASP A 40 -1.93 4.62 -15.56
C ASP A 40 -1.96 6.13 -15.86
N GLY A 41 -2.07 6.95 -14.81
CA GLY A 41 -2.00 8.40 -14.88
C GLY A 41 -1.91 9.03 -13.49
N ALA A 42 -1.32 10.21 -13.43
CA ALA A 42 -1.29 11.03 -12.23
C ALA A 42 -1.49 12.50 -12.59
N TRP A 43 -2.25 13.22 -11.76
CA TRP A 43 -2.63 14.61 -12.00
C TRP A 43 -2.49 15.43 -10.73
N LEU A 44 -2.05 16.66 -10.89
CA LEU A 44 -1.98 17.67 -9.83
C LEU A 44 -3.01 18.77 -10.08
N GLN A 45 -3.74 19.12 -9.04
CA GLN A 45 -4.47 20.37 -9.01
C GLN A 45 -3.58 21.44 -8.41
N SER A 46 -3.58 22.61 -9.04
CA SER A 46 -2.92 23.79 -8.48
C SER A 46 -3.87 25.00 -8.54
N ILE A 47 -3.85 25.78 -7.46
CA ILE A 47 -4.58 27.05 -7.30
C ILE A 47 -3.53 28.10 -6.92
N ASP A 48 -3.47 29.21 -7.66
CA ASP A 48 -2.52 30.31 -7.44
C ASP A 48 -1.06 29.85 -7.28
N SER A 49 -0.66 28.84 -8.08
CA SER A 49 0.64 28.17 -8.06
C SER A 49 0.90 27.19 -6.90
N ASP A 50 0.00 27.09 -5.93
CA ASP A 50 0.08 26.11 -4.85
C ASP A 50 -0.48 24.76 -5.29
N VAL A 51 0.24 23.66 -5.01
CA VAL A 51 -0.27 22.30 -5.23
C VAL A 51 -1.30 21.97 -4.15
N THR A 52 -2.56 21.75 -4.58
CA THR A 52 -3.69 21.56 -3.67
C THR A 52 -4.24 20.14 -3.64
N ALA A 53 -4.07 19.36 -4.72
CA ALA A 53 -4.50 17.96 -4.73
C ALA A 53 -3.63 17.09 -5.66
N LEU A 54 -3.64 15.80 -5.37
CA LEU A 54 -3.01 14.74 -6.17
C LEU A 54 -4.05 13.64 -6.44
N VAL A 55 -4.18 13.27 -7.71
CA VAL A 55 -5.00 12.13 -8.18
C VAL A 55 -4.08 11.13 -8.85
N VAL A 56 -4.14 9.87 -8.45
CA VAL A 56 -3.33 8.78 -9.02
C VAL A 56 -4.25 7.65 -9.46
N GLN A 57 -4.21 7.31 -10.75
CA GLN A 57 -4.95 6.18 -11.31
C GLN A 57 -4.04 4.97 -11.44
N ARG A 58 -4.55 3.80 -11.02
CA ARG A 58 -3.83 2.52 -11.11
C ARG A 58 -4.75 1.40 -11.58
N GLU A 59 -4.16 0.44 -12.29
CA GLU A 59 -4.84 -0.81 -12.71
C GLU A 59 -6.14 -0.53 -13.47
N GLN A 60 -6.27 0.62 -14.14
CA GLN A 60 -7.45 1.09 -14.88
C GLN A 60 -8.76 1.14 -14.07
N SER A 61 -8.74 0.76 -12.80
CA SER A 61 -9.95 0.58 -11.98
C SER A 61 -9.88 1.22 -10.60
N LYS A 62 -8.73 1.75 -10.20
CA LYS A 62 -8.52 2.37 -8.88
C LYS A 62 -8.04 3.80 -9.03
N VAL A 63 -8.64 4.70 -8.29
CA VAL A 63 -8.21 6.10 -8.17
C VAL A 63 -7.89 6.40 -6.71
N TYR A 64 -6.72 6.93 -6.48
CA TYR A 64 -6.25 7.40 -5.18
C TYR A 64 -6.25 8.91 -5.18
N VAL A 65 -6.88 9.52 -4.19
CA VAL A 65 -7.02 10.98 -4.11
C VAL A 65 -6.51 11.47 -2.76
N THR A 66 -5.79 12.56 -2.76
CA THR A 66 -5.53 13.37 -1.57
C THR A 66 -5.62 14.84 -1.93
N ALA A 67 -6.10 15.66 -0.99
CA ALA A 67 -6.29 17.08 -1.21
C ALA A 67 -6.08 17.88 0.09
N ARG A 68 -5.63 19.11 -0.07
CA ARG A 68 -5.54 20.11 1.00
C ARG A 68 -6.89 20.82 1.13
N GLU A 69 -7.10 21.54 2.23
CA GLU A 69 -8.36 22.24 2.51
C GLU A 69 -8.75 23.29 1.46
N ASN A 70 -7.75 23.91 0.83
CA ASN A 70 -7.93 24.92 -0.22
C ASN A 70 -8.10 24.34 -1.63
N ALA A 71 -8.28 23.03 -1.78
CA ALA A 71 -8.53 22.40 -3.09
C ALA A 71 -9.91 22.78 -3.64
N ASP A 72 -10.04 22.79 -4.96
CA ASP A 72 -11.33 22.84 -5.65
C ASP A 72 -11.93 21.43 -5.73
N PHE A 73 -12.78 21.11 -4.76
CA PHE A 73 -13.39 19.78 -4.64
C PHE A 73 -14.44 19.50 -5.72
N TYR A 74 -15.08 20.55 -6.25
CA TYR A 74 -16.01 20.40 -7.36
C TYR A 74 -15.26 19.96 -8.63
N GLU A 75 -14.15 20.65 -8.95
CA GLU A 75 -13.28 20.26 -10.07
C GLU A 75 -12.73 18.85 -9.91
N LEU A 76 -12.33 18.45 -8.68
CA LEU A 76 -11.85 17.10 -8.38
C LEU A 76 -12.94 16.05 -8.64
N GLY A 77 -14.15 16.25 -8.13
CA GLY A 77 -15.27 15.33 -8.32
C GLY A 77 -15.65 15.17 -9.79
N ASP A 78 -15.80 16.28 -10.52
CA ASP A 78 -16.09 16.28 -11.97
C ASP A 78 -14.99 15.56 -12.77
N PHE A 79 -13.73 15.82 -12.45
CA PHE A 79 -12.60 15.15 -13.09
C PHE A 79 -12.60 13.63 -12.84
N ILE A 80 -12.77 13.19 -11.59
CA ILE A 80 -12.78 11.76 -11.23
C ILE A 80 -13.97 11.05 -11.89
N THR A 81 -15.12 11.71 -11.94
CA THR A 81 -16.30 11.19 -12.66
C THR A 81 -16.00 10.91 -14.12
N ARG A 82 -15.26 11.79 -14.79
CA ARG A 82 -14.86 11.62 -16.20
C ARG A 82 -13.83 10.51 -16.43
N LEU A 83 -13.04 10.15 -15.41
CA LEU A 83 -12.17 8.98 -15.48
C LEU A 83 -12.95 7.67 -15.55
N GLY A 84 -14.21 7.64 -15.06
CA GLY A 84 -15.20 6.57 -15.25
C GLY A 84 -15.06 5.36 -14.32
N GLY A 85 -16.19 4.93 -13.73
CA GLY A 85 -16.47 3.60 -13.15
C GLY A 85 -15.46 2.94 -12.20
N MET A 86 -14.70 3.73 -11.46
CA MET A 86 -13.54 3.27 -10.70
C MET A 86 -13.81 3.22 -9.20
N VAL A 87 -13.09 2.36 -8.51
CA VAL A 87 -13.03 2.39 -7.04
C VAL A 87 -12.11 3.53 -6.61
N ILE A 88 -12.66 4.46 -5.87
CA ILE A 88 -11.95 5.65 -5.40
C ILE A 88 -11.50 5.41 -3.95
N HIS A 89 -10.23 5.64 -3.68
CA HIS A 89 -9.64 5.71 -2.35
C HIS A 89 -9.49 7.18 -1.98
N CYS A 90 -10.25 7.65 -1.01
CA CYS A 90 -10.34 9.06 -0.65
C CYS A 90 -10.27 9.24 0.87
N PRO A 91 -9.57 10.27 1.40
CA PRO A 91 -9.66 10.61 2.81
C PRO A 91 -11.11 10.85 3.24
N ALA A 92 -11.51 10.31 4.40
CA ALA A 92 -12.90 10.37 4.84
C ALA A 92 -13.42 11.80 5.05
N ASP A 93 -12.54 12.76 5.31
CA ASP A 93 -12.87 14.18 5.53
C ASP A 93 -13.22 14.95 4.24
N ILE A 94 -12.89 14.39 3.06
CA ILE A 94 -13.19 15.03 1.75
C ILE A 94 -14.16 14.21 0.88
N THR A 95 -14.58 13.04 1.33
CA THR A 95 -15.44 12.11 0.56
C THR A 95 -16.72 12.78 0.05
N GLU A 96 -17.48 13.42 0.93
CA GLU A 96 -18.71 14.11 0.56
C GLU A 96 -18.45 15.34 -0.33
N ARG A 97 -17.31 16.02 -0.13
CA ARG A 97 -16.97 17.24 -0.87
C ARG A 97 -16.70 16.99 -2.35
N ILE A 98 -16.24 15.78 -2.72
CA ILE A 98 -16.05 15.37 -4.12
C ILE A 98 -17.27 14.63 -4.69
N GLY A 99 -18.36 14.52 -3.92
CA GLY A 99 -19.58 13.81 -4.36
C GLY A 99 -19.46 12.28 -4.38
N MET A 100 -18.53 11.70 -3.58
CA MET A 100 -18.32 10.26 -3.53
C MET A 100 -19.28 9.59 -2.53
N THR A 101 -19.86 8.45 -2.92
CA THR A 101 -20.61 7.54 -2.06
C THR A 101 -19.69 6.43 -1.58
N ALA A 102 -19.40 6.40 -0.28
CA ALA A 102 -18.55 5.38 0.33
C ALA A 102 -19.32 4.08 0.59
N PHE A 103 -18.69 2.93 0.29
CA PHE A 103 -19.23 1.60 0.60
C PHE A 103 -18.33 0.80 1.55
N SER A 104 -17.10 1.21 1.77
CA SER A 104 -16.14 0.57 2.68
C SER A 104 -15.13 1.59 3.21
N LYS A 105 -14.40 1.20 4.25
CA LYS A 105 -13.42 2.05 4.93
C LYS A 105 -12.12 1.29 5.20
N ILE A 106 -10.99 1.97 5.08
CA ILE A 106 -9.66 1.50 5.42
C ILE A 106 -9.14 2.31 6.60
N SER A 107 -8.63 1.64 7.63
CA SER A 107 -7.91 2.27 8.74
C SER A 107 -6.46 2.50 8.35
N LEU A 108 -5.97 3.72 8.44
CA LEU A 108 -4.56 4.07 8.35
C LEU A 108 -3.98 4.11 9.76
N MET A 109 -3.05 3.20 10.02
CA MET A 109 -2.52 2.98 11.38
C MET A 109 -1.03 3.28 11.39
N CYS A 110 -0.58 4.05 12.39
CA CYS A 110 0.82 4.42 12.57
C CYS A 110 1.38 3.82 13.85
N ILE A 111 2.69 3.60 13.88
CA ILE A 111 3.41 3.17 15.08
C ILE A 111 4.58 4.11 15.35
N GLU A 112 4.67 4.54 16.61
CA GLU A 112 5.77 5.37 17.12
C GLU A 112 6.62 4.62 18.15
N LYS A 113 6.11 3.47 18.62
CA LYS A 113 6.74 2.64 19.66
C LYS A 113 7.55 1.51 19.04
N GLU A 114 8.53 1.04 19.79
CA GLU A 114 9.26 -0.17 19.45
C GLU A 114 8.39 -1.40 19.69
N ILE A 115 8.46 -2.36 18.77
CA ILE A 115 7.79 -3.65 18.93
C ILE A 115 8.83 -4.64 19.45
N GLU A 116 8.67 -5.09 20.70
CA GLU A 116 9.50 -6.16 21.23
C GLU A 116 9.16 -7.49 20.56
N SER A 117 10.17 -8.24 20.19
CA SER A 117 10.02 -9.54 19.55
C SER A 117 11.08 -10.52 20.06
N PRO A 118 10.68 -11.75 20.43
CA PRO A 118 11.61 -12.76 20.94
C PRO A 118 12.49 -13.38 19.86
N ARG A 119 12.11 -13.25 18.58
CA ARG A 119 12.83 -13.86 17.45
C ARG A 119 13.31 -12.80 16.49
N LYS A 120 14.48 -13.05 15.90
CA LYS A 120 15.01 -12.20 14.84
C LYS A 120 14.51 -12.68 13.48
N SER A 121 13.83 -11.82 12.75
CA SER A 121 13.54 -12.01 11.33
C SER A 121 14.82 -11.80 10.51
N VAL A 122 14.88 -12.43 9.34
CA VAL A 122 15.98 -12.27 8.39
C VAL A 122 15.55 -11.40 7.22
N GLU A 123 16.48 -10.62 6.73
CA GLU A 123 16.29 -9.85 5.51
C GLU A 123 16.35 -10.77 4.28
N ILE A 124 15.50 -10.52 3.30
CA ILE A 124 15.42 -11.27 2.04
C ILE A 124 15.70 -10.31 0.89
N ASN A 125 16.84 -10.49 0.24
CA ASN A 125 17.29 -9.68 -0.90
C ASN A 125 17.38 -10.50 -2.19
N ASP A 126 17.31 -11.81 -2.07
CA ASP A 126 17.37 -12.80 -3.15
C ASP A 126 16.18 -13.77 -3.08
N ASN A 127 16.02 -14.61 -4.09
CA ASN A 127 15.01 -15.66 -4.13
C ASN A 127 13.62 -15.24 -3.60
N LEU A 128 13.03 -14.24 -4.23
CA LEU A 128 11.75 -13.66 -3.82
C LEU A 128 10.53 -14.53 -4.15
N ARG A 129 10.69 -15.65 -4.88
CA ARG A 129 9.57 -16.52 -5.26
C ARG A 129 8.84 -17.12 -4.05
N PRO A 130 9.50 -17.69 -3.03
CA PRO A 130 8.80 -18.19 -1.84
C PRO A 130 8.04 -17.10 -1.06
N VAL A 131 8.54 -15.85 -1.09
CA VAL A 131 7.85 -14.70 -0.50
C VAL A 131 6.51 -14.46 -1.21
N PHE A 132 6.54 -14.36 -2.54
CA PHE A 132 5.33 -14.14 -3.34
C PHE A 132 4.33 -15.29 -3.20
N ASP A 133 4.79 -16.53 -3.20
CA ASP A 133 3.94 -17.71 -3.05
C ASP A 133 3.20 -17.69 -1.70
N LEU A 134 3.88 -17.30 -0.61
CA LEU A 134 3.24 -17.12 0.70
C LEU A 134 2.23 -15.96 0.71
N LEU A 135 2.57 -14.80 0.15
CA LEU A 135 1.67 -13.65 0.07
C LEU A 135 0.39 -13.95 -0.71
N THR A 136 0.47 -14.81 -1.71
CA THR A 136 -0.66 -15.15 -2.60
C THR A 136 -1.34 -16.47 -2.26
N GLN A 137 -0.86 -17.23 -1.28
CA GLN A 137 -1.34 -18.56 -0.91
C GLN A 137 -2.87 -18.64 -0.75
N SER A 138 -3.44 -17.71 0.01
CA SER A 138 -4.90 -17.69 0.25
C SER A 138 -5.69 -17.41 -1.04
N LYS A 139 -5.23 -16.47 -1.87
CA LYS A 139 -5.86 -16.13 -3.15
C LYS A 139 -5.77 -17.27 -4.15
N GLN A 140 -4.60 -17.91 -4.26
CA GLN A 140 -4.40 -19.06 -5.12
C GLN A 140 -5.31 -20.23 -4.71
N LYS A 141 -5.46 -20.49 -3.41
CA LYS A 141 -6.37 -21.52 -2.89
C LYS A 141 -7.82 -21.26 -3.30
N ILE A 142 -8.31 -20.03 -3.18
CA ILE A 142 -9.67 -19.64 -3.59
C ILE A 142 -9.86 -19.87 -5.11
N LEU A 143 -8.89 -19.43 -5.92
CA LEU A 143 -8.95 -19.56 -7.37
C LEU A 143 -8.93 -21.04 -7.82
N THR A 144 -8.09 -21.89 -7.18
CA THR A 144 -8.01 -23.32 -7.53
C THR A 144 -9.22 -24.13 -7.07
N GLN A 145 -9.95 -23.66 -6.06
CA GLN A 145 -11.19 -24.29 -5.58
C GLN A 145 -12.44 -23.85 -6.38
N ASN A 146 -12.32 -22.83 -7.23
CA ASN A 146 -13.44 -22.37 -8.03
C ASN A 146 -13.62 -23.30 -9.27
N PRO A 147 -14.76 -24.04 -9.39
CA PRO A 147 -14.96 -24.98 -10.48
C PRO A 147 -15.06 -24.31 -11.87
N ASN A 148 -15.32 -23.01 -11.91
CA ASN A 148 -15.44 -22.24 -13.15
C ASN A 148 -14.10 -21.71 -13.67
N VAL A 149 -12.99 -21.90 -12.92
CA VAL A 149 -11.67 -21.40 -13.28
C VAL A 149 -10.75 -22.56 -13.64
N LYS A 150 -10.19 -22.55 -14.85
CA LYS A 150 -9.25 -23.59 -15.30
C LYS A 150 -7.89 -23.41 -14.65
N LEU A 151 -7.26 -24.48 -14.21
CA LEU A 151 -5.91 -24.45 -13.62
C LEU A 151 -4.87 -23.74 -14.48
N ARG A 152 -4.96 -23.86 -15.82
CA ARG A 152 -4.09 -23.14 -16.76
C ARG A 152 -4.25 -21.61 -16.65
N GLU A 153 -5.46 -21.13 -16.44
CA GLU A 153 -5.77 -19.70 -16.27
C GLU A 153 -5.25 -19.19 -14.93
N VAL A 154 -5.42 -19.98 -13.86
CA VAL A 154 -4.85 -19.67 -12.54
C VAL A 154 -3.33 -19.52 -12.64
N LYS A 155 -2.66 -20.49 -13.30
CA LYS A 155 -1.20 -20.43 -13.47
C LYS A 155 -0.77 -19.19 -14.26
N LYS A 156 -1.41 -18.90 -15.40
CA LYS A 156 -1.11 -17.71 -16.22
C LYS A 156 -1.29 -16.42 -15.42
N TYR A 157 -2.37 -16.31 -14.66
CA TYR A 157 -2.63 -15.18 -13.79
C TYR A 157 -1.53 -15.03 -12.70
N THR A 158 -1.19 -16.14 -12.04
CA THR A 158 -0.17 -16.16 -10.97
C THR A 158 1.21 -15.78 -11.50
N ASP A 159 1.62 -16.31 -12.66
CA ASP A 159 2.91 -16.00 -13.27
C ASP A 159 3.01 -14.53 -13.69
N ARG A 160 1.93 -13.96 -14.24
CA ARG A 160 1.86 -12.54 -14.56
C ARG A 160 1.96 -11.67 -13.28
N ALA A 161 1.15 -11.98 -12.28
CA ALA A 161 1.16 -11.26 -11.01
C ALA A 161 2.53 -11.37 -10.30
N TYR A 162 3.20 -12.53 -10.41
CA TYR A 162 4.55 -12.70 -9.89
C TYR A 162 5.55 -11.78 -10.60
N ASN A 163 5.53 -11.74 -11.93
CA ASN A 163 6.48 -10.90 -12.68
C ASN A 163 6.29 -9.40 -12.37
N GLU A 164 5.04 -8.94 -12.26
CA GLU A 164 4.73 -7.55 -11.88
C GLU A 164 5.21 -7.24 -10.46
N TRP A 165 4.90 -8.11 -9.49
CA TRP A 165 5.32 -7.98 -8.10
C TRP A 165 6.84 -8.06 -7.96
N LEU A 166 7.49 -9.00 -8.66
CA LEU A 166 8.95 -9.18 -8.65
C LEU A 166 9.65 -7.94 -9.20
N ALA A 167 9.20 -7.42 -10.34
CA ALA A 167 9.81 -6.24 -10.95
C ALA A 167 9.75 -5.02 -10.02
N ARG A 168 8.61 -4.80 -9.35
CA ARG A 168 8.46 -3.75 -8.35
C ARG A 168 9.39 -3.96 -7.15
N THR A 169 9.30 -5.15 -6.53
CA THR A 169 9.99 -5.44 -5.27
C THR A 169 11.51 -5.49 -5.47
N SER A 170 11.99 -6.12 -6.55
CA SER A 170 13.43 -6.17 -6.87
C SER A 170 14.01 -4.78 -7.15
N ARG A 171 13.27 -3.93 -7.89
CA ARG A 171 13.67 -2.54 -8.11
C ARG A 171 13.75 -1.78 -6.80
N GLY A 172 12.76 -1.93 -5.94
CA GLY A 172 12.73 -1.27 -4.63
C GLY A 172 13.88 -1.72 -3.73
N ILE A 173 14.20 -3.01 -3.71
CA ILE A 173 15.37 -3.54 -2.98
C ILE A 173 16.67 -2.97 -3.56
N PHE A 174 16.82 -3.01 -4.88
CA PHE A 174 18.01 -2.49 -5.56
C PHE A 174 18.25 -1.00 -5.29
N ASN A 175 17.18 -0.21 -5.29
CA ASN A 175 17.23 1.24 -5.04
C ASN A 175 17.16 1.60 -3.53
N GLY A 176 17.06 0.61 -2.64
CA GLY A 176 17.12 0.80 -1.19
C GLY A 176 15.82 1.34 -0.55
N TYR A 177 14.70 1.36 -1.29
CA TYR A 177 13.42 1.80 -0.72
C TYR A 177 12.44 0.67 -0.40
N THR A 178 12.75 -0.59 -0.71
CA THR A 178 11.94 -1.75 -0.29
C THR A 178 12.75 -2.67 0.62
N SER A 179 12.16 -3.05 1.75
CA SER A 179 12.70 -4.03 2.68
C SER A 179 11.75 -5.23 2.81
N VAL A 180 12.33 -6.43 2.86
CA VAL A 180 11.59 -7.68 3.03
C VAL A 180 12.17 -8.41 4.25
N ARG A 181 11.34 -8.65 5.27
CA ARG A 181 11.72 -9.41 6.47
C ARG A 181 10.92 -10.70 6.55
N ALA A 182 11.57 -11.80 6.87
CA ALA A 182 10.92 -13.11 6.95
C ALA A 182 11.40 -13.96 8.13
N ILE A 183 10.53 -14.87 8.55
CA ILE A 183 10.89 -16.01 9.40
C ILE A 183 10.99 -17.23 8.48
N LYS A 184 12.15 -17.88 8.48
CA LYS A 184 12.45 -19.05 7.66
C LYS A 184 12.45 -20.34 8.48
N GLN A 185 12.09 -21.45 7.81
CA GLN A 185 12.33 -22.80 8.29
C GLN A 185 13.21 -23.53 7.28
N GLY A 186 14.45 -23.78 7.65
CA GLY A 186 15.43 -24.32 6.70
C GLY A 186 15.80 -23.32 5.59
N VAL A 187 16.20 -23.85 4.43
CA VAL A 187 16.76 -23.02 3.35
C VAL A 187 15.68 -22.30 2.53
N ASN A 188 14.56 -22.98 2.24
CA ASN A 188 13.60 -22.48 1.23
C ASN A 188 12.19 -22.20 1.76
N ALA A 189 11.84 -22.64 2.97
CA ALA A 189 10.50 -22.43 3.51
C ALA A 189 10.41 -21.11 4.26
N ILE A 190 9.45 -20.27 3.88
CA ILE A 190 9.11 -19.02 4.56
C ILE A 190 7.82 -19.23 5.35
N LEU A 191 7.89 -19.06 6.67
CA LEU A 191 6.75 -19.21 7.57
C LEU A 191 5.94 -17.92 7.70
N SER A 192 6.62 -16.79 7.67
CA SER A 192 6.01 -15.46 7.74
C SER A 192 6.88 -14.44 7.02
N VAL A 193 6.26 -13.42 6.49
CA VAL A 193 6.92 -12.33 5.78
C VAL A 193 6.22 -11.00 6.06
N ALA A 194 6.98 -9.93 6.07
CA ALA A 194 6.49 -8.56 5.99
C ALA A 194 7.34 -7.78 4.96
N VAL A 195 6.67 -6.96 4.15
CA VAL A 195 7.29 -6.12 3.11
C VAL A 195 6.92 -4.67 3.37
N ALA A 196 7.88 -3.79 3.29
CA ALA A 196 7.65 -2.37 3.44
C ALA A 196 8.40 -1.58 2.36
N ASP A 197 7.79 -0.47 1.95
CA ASP A 197 8.40 0.52 1.05
C ASP A 197 8.69 1.80 1.86
N ARG A 198 9.79 2.48 1.53
CA ARG A 198 10.24 3.72 2.16
C ARG A 198 10.11 4.89 1.20
N LEU A 199 9.68 6.04 1.71
CA LEU A 199 9.67 7.31 1.01
C LEU A 199 10.10 8.41 1.99
N LYS A 200 11.30 8.96 1.82
CA LYS A 200 11.92 9.91 2.76
C LYS A 200 11.88 9.38 4.21
N SER A 201 11.22 10.10 5.13
CA SER A 201 11.08 9.71 6.55
C SER A 201 9.82 8.88 6.85
N SER A 202 9.16 8.33 5.85
CA SER A 202 7.95 7.53 6.01
C SER A 202 8.12 6.14 5.43
N VAL A 203 7.52 5.15 6.09
CA VAL A 203 7.57 3.74 5.71
C VAL A 203 6.18 3.15 5.68
N TYR A 204 5.82 2.57 4.56
CA TYR A 204 4.54 1.88 4.37
C TYR A 204 4.72 0.36 4.40
N ILE A 205 4.18 -0.28 5.45
CA ILE A 205 4.12 -1.75 5.55
C ILE A 205 2.94 -2.22 4.71
N ARG A 206 3.22 -2.78 3.53
CA ARG A 206 2.19 -3.06 2.52
C ARG A 206 1.71 -4.50 2.46
N ASP A 207 2.59 -5.46 2.74
CA ASP A 207 2.27 -6.89 2.61
C ASP A 207 2.75 -7.63 3.86
N VAL A 208 1.84 -8.30 4.54
CA VAL A 208 2.16 -9.18 5.69
C VAL A 208 1.41 -10.49 5.52
N ALA A 209 2.13 -11.60 5.56
CA ALA A 209 1.53 -12.93 5.51
C ALA A 209 2.22 -13.91 6.45
N THR A 210 1.44 -14.85 6.97
CA THR A 210 1.94 -16.02 7.71
C THR A 210 1.26 -17.26 7.17
N ASP A 211 2.05 -18.30 6.92
CA ASP A 211 1.54 -19.60 6.50
C ASP A 211 0.45 -20.09 7.46
N ASN A 212 -0.62 -20.67 6.93
CA ASN A 212 -1.81 -21.01 7.69
C ASN A 212 -1.51 -21.95 8.87
N ASP A 213 -0.59 -22.89 8.70
CA ASP A 213 -0.24 -23.88 9.70
C ASP A 213 0.62 -23.29 10.84
N PHE A 214 1.17 -22.09 10.62
CA PHE A 214 2.07 -21.40 11.55
C PHE A 214 1.48 -20.09 12.10
N ARG A 215 0.18 -19.85 11.89
CA ARG A 215 -0.50 -18.67 12.44
C ARG A 215 -0.59 -18.73 13.97
N ARG A 216 -0.71 -17.55 14.59
CA ARG A 216 -0.81 -17.34 16.05
C ARG A 216 0.43 -17.79 16.85
N MET A 217 1.58 -17.97 16.18
CA MET A 217 2.86 -18.26 16.80
C MET A 217 3.76 -17.03 16.98
N GLY A 218 3.26 -15.83 16.67
CA GLY A 218 4.00 -14.57 16.79
C GLY A 218 4.90 -14.21 15.59
N TYR A 219 4.97 -15.06 14.55
CA TYR A 219 5.90 -14.85 13.44
C TYR A 219 5.66 -13.56 12.63
N ALA A 220 4.41 -13.15 12.46
CA ALA A 220 4.11 -11.85 11.85
C ALA A 220 4.65 -10.69 12.69
N THR A 221 4.48 -10.76 14.00
CA THR A 221 5.05 -9.79 14.96
C THR A 221 6.57 -9.71 14.80
N ASP A 222 7.25 -10.86 14.72
CA ASP A 222 8.71 -10.92 14.56
C ASP A 222 9.17 -10.24 13.25
N CYS A 223 8.44 -10.44 12.12
CA CYS A 223 8.74 -9.79 10.85
C CYS A 223 8.51 -8.27 10.91
N ILE A 224 7.39 -7.83 11.47
CA ILE A 224 7.03 -6.41 11.59
C ILE A 224 8.00 -5.70 12.55
N SER A 225 8.34 -6.33 13.68
CA SER A 225 9.35 -5.81 14.61
C SER A 225 10.69 -5.59 13.93
N GLY A 226 11.15 -6.56 13.12
CA GLY A 226 12.38 -6.43 12.35
C GLY A 226 12.36 -5.23 11.40
N LEU A 227 11.26 -5.02 10.66
CA LEU A 227 11.08 -3.83 9.82
C LEU A 227 11.10 -2.54 10.64
N CYS A 228 10.30 -2.48 11.72
CA CYS A 228 10.21 -1.28 12.56
C CYS A 228 11.56 -0.94 13.23
N SER A 229 12.35 -1.94 13.61
CA SER A 229 13.70 -1.72 14.16
C SER A 229 14.64 -1.10 13.14
N ASP A 230 14.59 -1.55 11.87
CA ASP A 230 15.40 -0.98 10.79
C ASP A 230 15.09 0.50 10.56
N PHE A 231 13.79 0.88 10.66
CA PHE A 231 13.31 2.23 10.37
C PHE A 231 13.51 3.20 11.53
N LYS A 232 13.30 2.74 12.77
CA LYS A 232 13.44 3.57 13.96
C LYS A 232 14.85 4.11 14.12
N THR A 233 15.89 3.34 13.78
CA THR A 233 17.27 3.79 13.79
C THR A 233 17.52 5.01 12.89
N GLN A 234 16.60 5.27 11.94
CA GLN A 234 16.67 6.37 10.98
C GLN A 234 15.66 7.50 11.28
N GLY A 235 14.90 7.40 12.39
CA GLY A 235 13.91 8.41 12.77
C GLY A 235 12.66 8.41 11.88
N GLU A 236 12.34 7.29 11.23
CA GLU A 236 11.23 7.16 10.29
C GLU A 236 9.93 6.73 10.98
N MET A 237 8.80 7.19 10.45
CA MET A 237 7.47 6.80 10.88
C MET A 237 6.96 5.63 10.04
N ALA A 238 6.60 4.53 10.68
CA ALA A 238 5.98 3.40 10.00
C ALA A 238 4.46 3.47 10.08
N PHE A 239 3.79 3.23 8.95
CA PHE A 239 2.33 3.13 8.87
C PHE A 239 1.89 1.97 7.98
N LEU A 240 0.63 1.59 8.11
CA LEU A 240 -0.01 0.56 7.30
C LEU A 240 -1.49 0.90 7.06
N ALA A 241 -2.09 0.20 6.11
CA ALA A 241 -3.51 0.27 5.81
C ALA A 241 -4.18 -1.08 6.06
N CYS A 242 -5.31 -1.11 6.76
CA CYS A 242 -6.09 -2.33 6.94
C CYS A 242 -7.60 -2.07 6.78
N ASN A 243 -8.31 -3.07 6.24
CA ASN A 243 -9.71 -2.96 5.86
C ASN A 243 -10.65 -3.91 6.63
N ASP A 244 -10.14 -4.62 7.64
CA ASP A 244 -10.96 -5.50 8.47
C ASP A 244 -10.60 -5.36 9.95
N LEU A 245 -11.63 -5.46 10.79
CA LEU A 245 -11.54 -5.25 12.25
C LEU A 245 -10.61 -6.27 12.94
N LYS A 246 -10.52 -7.50 12.43
CA LYS A 246 -9.66 -8.52 13.02
C LYS A 246 -8.18 -8.19 12.82
N THR A 247 -7.83 -7.75 11.64
CA THR A 247 -6.48 -7.31 11.30
C THR A 247 -6.14 -6.00 12.01
N GLU A 248 -7.09 -5.07 12.11
CA GLU A 248 -6.93 -3.84 12.89
C GLU A 248 -6.63 -4.14 14.37
N ASN A 249 -7.38 -5.05 15.01
CA ASN A 249 -7.13 -5.46 16.39
C ASN A 249 -5.76 -6.14 16.56
N PHE A 250 -5.31 -6.92 15.58
CA PHE A 250 -3.96 -7.47 15.60
C PHE A 250 -2.90 -6.37 15.64
N TYR A 251 -3.01 -5.36 14.78
CA TYR A 251 -2.05 -4.25 14.76
C TYR A 251 -2.15 -3.35 15.99
N LYS A 252 -3.35 -3.12 16.54
CA LYS A 252 -3.53 -2.41 17.83
C LYS A 252 -2.79 -3.11 18.97
N ASN A 253 -2.84 -4.45 19.01
CA ASN A 253 -2.10 -5.23 20.02
C ASN A 253 -0.57 -5.15 19.84
N LEU A 254 -0.08 -4.79 18.66
CA LEU A 254 1.34 -4.50 18.42
C LEU A 254 1.74 -3.05 18.74
N GLY A 255 0.78 -2.20 19.11
CA GLY A 255 1.00 -0.81 19.43
C GLY A 255 0.78 0.18 18.28
N PHE A 256 0.19 -0.28 17.17
CA PHE A 256 -0.28 0.63 16.13
C PHE A 256 -1.56 1.35 16.58
N GLU A 257 -1.66 2.61 16.24
CA GLU A 257 -2.83 3.45 16.50
C GLU A 257 -3.48 3.87 15.18
N THR A 258 -4.81 3.79 15.11
CA THR A 258 -5.54 4.35 13.97
C THR A 258 -5.47 5.86 14.03
N LYS A 259 -4.86 6.49 13.05
CA LYS A 259 -4.69 7.95 12.97
C LYS A 259 -5.70 8.59 12.02
N GLU A 260 -6.10 7.88 10.97
CA GLU A 260 -6.99 8.39 9.93
C GLU A 260 -7.73 7.25 9.22
N TYR A 261 -8.73 7.61 8.42
CA TYR A 261 -9.48 6.67 7.59
C TYR A 261 -9.47 7.12 6.13
N MET A 262 -9.38 6.11 5.24
CA MET A 262 -9.66 6.26 3.82
C MET A 262 -10.98 5.60 3.51
N ASP A 263 -11.88 6.30 2.86
CA ASP A 263 -13.10 5.71 2.31
C ASP A 263 -12.81 5.06 0.96
N LEU A 264 -13.48 3.95 0.71
CA LEU A 264 -13.58 3.30 -0.59
C LEU A 264 -14.98 3.56 -1.13
N GLY A 265 -15.09 4.10 -2.30
CA GLY A 265 -16.39 4.46 -2.86
C GLY A 265 -16.38 4.62 -4.37
N ILE A 266 -17.50 5.15 -4.87
CA ILE A 266 -17.72 5.49 -6.27
C ILE A 266 -18.34 6.89 -6.33
N ILE A 267 -18.18 7.59 -7.46
CA ILE A 267 -19.01 8.73 -7.83
C ILE A 267 -20.03 8.22 -8.83
N GLU A 268 -21.31 8.37 -8.49
CA GLU A 268 -22.42 8.00 -9.39
C GLU A 268 -22.55 9.03 -10.51
N ILE A 269 -22.72 8.57 -11.75
CA ILE A 269 -22.85 9.40 -12.95
C ILE A 269 -24.31 9.79 -13.14
#